data_abf201eaf5c8dc6234ba867fcca0cdb4
#
_entry.id   abf201eaf5c8dc6234ba867fcca0cdb4
#
_cell.length_a   1.000
_cell.length_b   1.000
_cell.length_c   1.000
_cell.angle_alpha   90.00
_cell.angle_beta   90.00
_cell.angle_gamma   90.00
#
_symmetry.space_group_name_H-M   'P 1'
#
loop_
_entity.id
_entity.type
_entity.pdbx_description
1 polymer ?
#
loop_
_entity_poly.entity_id
_entity_poly.type
_entity_poly.pdbx_seq_one_letter_code
_entity_poly.pdbx_strand_id
1 'polypeptide(L)'
;LMFAAMVAVALMHFNGVAAAQNAVKQIKLADKQIEGFISAQKDMSAVAEKMQSNADKPDPKVQAELESIAKKHGFASFEEYDDVAANISMVMAGIDPQSKVFTEPKVAIQKEIEEVKNDKSIPEKEKKQMLDELGEALKSAQPVANPENIELVKKYYEKIDAVLQ
;
A
#
# COMPACT_ATOMS: atom_id res chain seq x y z
N LEU A 1 -12.48 -30.06 -10.60
CA LEU A 1 -11.20 -29.35 -10.78
C LEU A 1 -11.27 -28.07 -9.96
N MET A 2 -10.64 -28.11 -8.79
CA MET A 2 -10.56 -26.99 -7.84
C MET A 2 -9.40 -26.11 -8.28
N PHE A 3 -9.70 -24.86 -8.65
CA PHE A 3 -8.71 -23.80 -8.73
C PHE A 3 -8.63 -23.15 -7.34
N ALA A 4 -7.65 -23.58 -6.56
CA ALA A 4 -7.24 -22.84 -5.37
C ALA A 4 -6.51 -21.58 -5.85
N ALA A 5 -7.21 -20.45 -5.84
CA ALA A 5 -6.58 -19.15 -5.98
C ALA A 5 -5.80 -18.88 -4.68
N MET A 6 -4.52 -19.20 -4.69
CA MET A 6 -3.57 -18.70 -3.69
C MET A 6 -3.44 -17.20 -3.91
N VAL A 7 -4.18 -16.42 -3.16
CA VAL A 7 -3.89 -15.00 -2.97
C VAL A 7 -2.67 -14.96 -2.06
N ALA A 8 -1.49 -14.93 -2.68
CA ALA A 8 -0.26 -14.61 -1.96
C ALA A 8 -0.32 -13.12 -1.61
N VAL A 9 -0.86 -12.81 -0.44
CA VAL A 9 -0.62 -11.52 0.20
C VAL A 9 0.87 -11.50 0.51
N ALA A 10 1.63 -10.84 -0.36
CA ALA A 10 3.02 -10.50 -0.09
C ALA A 10 3.04 -9.52 1.07
N LEU A 11 2.98 -10.04 2.30
CA LEU A 11 3.35 -9.30 3.49
C LEU A 11 4.83 -8.98 3.33
N MET A 12 5.13 -7.79 2.85
CA MET A 12 6.45 -7.22 3.00
C MET A 12 6.74 -7.16 4.49
N HIS A 13 7.56 -8.10 4.95
CA HIS A 13 8.08 -8.09 6.31
C HIS A 13 9.03 -6.90 6.44
N PHE A 14 8.48 -5.76 6.80
CA PHE A 14 9.26 -4.69 7.40
C PHE A 14 9.64 -5.16 8.81
N ASN A 15 10.80 -5.85 8.91
CA ASN A 15 11.40 -6.12 10.19
C ASN A 15 11.90 -4.83 10.81
N GLY A 16 11.24 -4.42 11.89
CA GLY A 16 11.85 -3.71 12.98
C GLY A 16 11.97 -2.21 12.84
N VAL A 17 10.90 -1.51 13.01
CA VAL A 17 10.79 -0.39 13.98
C VAL A 17 9.35 -0.47 14.49
N ALA A 18 9.16 -0.48 15.82
CA ALA A 18 7.87 -0.23 16.42
C ALA A 18 7.51 1.24 16.16
N ALA A 19 7.21 1.57 14.91
CA ALA A 19 6.51 2.78 14.56
C ALA A 19 5.08 2.55 15.05
N ALA A 20 4.64 3.36 16.00
CA ALA A 20 3.23 3.59 16.19
C ALA A 20 2.64 3.69 14.77
N GLN A 21 1.65 2.84 14.45
CA GLN A 21 0.96 2.90 13.17
C GLN A 21 0.27 4.25 13.10
N ASN A 22 1.00 5.26 12.64
CA ASN A 22 0.43 6.55 12.36
C ASN A 22 -0.59 6.32 11.26
N ALA A 23 -1.84 6.62 11.59
CA ALA A 23 -2.92 6.61 10.63
C ALA A 23 -2.48 7.37 9.37
N VAL A 24 -2.71 6.79 8.19
CA VAL A 24 -2.39 7.47 6.93
C VAL A 24 -3.06 8.84 6.93
N LYS A 25 -2.27 9.88 6.72
CA LYS A 25 -2.80 11.24 6.50
C LYS A 25 -3.55 11.24 5.18
N GLN A 26 -4.86 11.18 5.25
CA GLN A 26 -5.70 11.13 4.06
C GLN A 26 -5.85 12.52 3.45
N ILE A 27 -5.48 12.63 2.19
CA ILE A 27 -5.57 13.84 1.39
C ILE A 27 -6.45 13.62 0.16
N LYS A 28 -7.02 14.69 -0.37
CA LYS A 28 -7.67 14.65 -1.67
C LYS A 28 -6.62 14.65 -2.76
N LEU A 29 -6.62 13.60 -3.59
CA LEU A 29 -5.70 13.45 -4.72
C LEU A 29 -6.13 14.30 -5.91
N ALA A 30 -5.14 14.74 -6.71
CA ALA A 30 -5.35 15.39 -7.99
C ALA A 30 -4.66 14.60 -9.12
N ASP A 31 -5.16 14.75 -10.36
CA ASP A 31 -4.59 14.08 -11.54
C ASP A 31 -3.07 14.30 -11.64
N LYS A 32 -2.61 15.54 -11.46
CA LYS A 32 -1.18 15.89 -11.51
C LYS A 32 -0.34 15.14 -10.47
N GLN A 33 -0.89 14.90 -9.28
CA GLN A 33 -0.18 14.16 -8.23
C GLN A 33 -0.04 12.69 -8.59
N ILE A 34 -1.08 12.08 -9.18
CA ILE A 34 -0.99 10.69 -9.65
C ILE A 34 -0.02 10.56 -10.82
N GLU A 35 -0.05 11.50 -11.78
CA GLU A 35 0.90 11.52 -12.88
C GLU A 35 2.34 11.73 -12.39
N GLY A 36 2.55 12.62 -11.44
CA GLY A 36 3.83 12.84 -10.77
C GLY A 36 4.33 11.58 -10.05
N PHE A 37 3.44 10.90 -9.30
CA PHE A 37 3.74 9.63 -8.64
C PHE A 37 4.20 8.56 -9.66
N ILE A 38 3.44 8.35 -10.73
CA ILE A 38 3.77 7.38 -11.77
C ILE A 38 5.13 7.69 -12.41
N SER A 39 5.38 8.95 -12.73
CA SER A 39 6.65 9.37 -13.37
C SER A 39 7.86 9.29 -12.42
N ALA A 40 7.65 9.42 -11.11
CA ALA A 40 8.70 9.36 -10.09
C ALA A 40 9.13 7.92 -9.74
N GLN A 41 8.30 6.91 -9.99
CA GLN A 41 8.51 5.54 -9.48
C GLN A 41 9.87 4.96 -9.84
N LYS A 42 10.32 5.12 -11.09
CA LYS A 42 11.62 4.61 -11.52
C LYS A 42 12.79 5.23 -10.75
N ASP A 43 12.74 6.56 -10.56
CA ASP A 43 13.79 7.27 -9.84
C ASP A 43 13.76 6.92 -8.33
N MET A 44 12.56 6.82 -7.75
CA MET A 44 12.35 6.44 -6.34
C MET A 44 12.81 5.00 -6.06
N SER A 45 12.48 4.04 -6.93
CA SER A 45 12.91 2.64 -6.81
C SER A 45 14.43 2.52 -6.83
N ALA A 46 15.12 3.27 -7.68
CA ALA A 46 16.58 3.27 -7.74
C ALA A 46 17.23 3.77 -6.43
N VAL A 47 16.58 4.70 -5.73
CA VAL A 47 17.03 5.14 -4.40
C VAL A 47 16.72 4.08 -3.33
N ALA A 48 15.56 3.46 -3.38
CA ALA A 48 15.17 2.39 -2.47
C ALA A 48 16.14 1.19 -2.54
N GLU A 49 16.59 0.80 -3.73
CA GLU A 49 17.63 -0.23 -3.93
C GLU A 49 18.96 0.14 -3.27
N LYS A 50 19.38 1.41 -3.41
CA LYS A 50 20.59 1.92 -2.72
C LYS A 50 20.45 1.88 -1.19
N MET A 51 19.26 2.17 -0.68
CA MET A 51 18.99 2.10 0.76
C MET A 51 19.08 0.67 1.30
N GLN A 52 18.53 -0.31 0.58
CA GLN A 52 18.63 -1.72 0.97
C GLN A 52 20.08 -2.23 1.01
N SER A 53 20.91 -1.74 0.11
CA SER A 53 22.35 -2.10 0.09
C SER A 53 23.17 -1.46 1.22
N ASN A 54 22.64 -0.41 1.89
CA ASN A 54 23.32 0.36 2.94
C ASN A 54 22.49 0.44 4.24
N ALA A 55 21.82 -0.65 4.61
CA ALA A 55 20.84 -0.69 5.71
C ALA A 55 21.35 -0.25 7.10
N ASP A 56 22.67 -0.15 7.30
CA ASP A 56 23.24 0.08 8.63
C ASP A 56 23.31 1.56 9.07
N LYS A 57 23.09 2.53 8.18
CA LYS A 57 23.07 3.97 8.55
C LYS A 57 22.16 4.79 7.63
N PRO A 58 21.23 5.60 8.19
CA PRO A 58 20.54 6.62 7.42
C PRO A 58 21.56 7.60 6.80
N ASP A 59 21.70 7.59 5.48
CA ASP A 59 22.59 8.54 4.79
C ASP A 59 21.81 9.85 4.53
N PRO A 60 22.26 11.00 5.07
CA PRO A 60 21.65 12.29 4.80
C PRO A 60 21.56 12.63 3.30
N LYS A 61 22.44 12.04 2.49
CA LYS A 61 22.42 12.21 1.02
C LYS A 61 21.19 11.56 0.38
N VAL A 62 20.74 10.44 0.95
CA VAL A 62 19.53 9.74 0.45
C VAL A 62 18.30 10.61 0.63
N GLN A 63 18.16 11.25 1.80
CA GLN A 63 17.05 12.16 2.04
C GLN A 63 17.06 13.35 1.06
N ALA A 64 18.22 13.92 0.77
CA ALA A 64 18.37 15.00 -0.21
C ALA A 64 18.07 14.52 -1.64
N GLU A 65 18.43 13.28 -1.98
CA GLU A 65 18.12 12.66 -3.28
C GLU A 65 16.61 12.45 -3.44
N LEU A 66 15.92 11.90 -2.43
CA LEU A 66 14.45 11.74 -2.42
C LEU A 66 13.72 13.08 -2.57
N GLU A 67 14.17 14.10 -1.84
CA GLU A 67 13.62 15.45 -1.93
C GLU A 67 13.81 16.06 -3.33
N SER A 68 14.97 15.85 -3.93
CA SER A 68 15.28 16.30 -5.30
C SER A 68 14.40 15.62 -6.35
N ILE A 69 14.19 14.29 -6.21
CA ILE A 69 13.34 13.51 -7.11
C ILE A 69 11.88 13.98 -6.98
N ALA A 70 11.38 14.14 -5.75
CA ALA A 70 10.01 14.62 -5.53
C ALA A 70 9.77 15.97 -6.24
N LYS A 71 10.69 16.93 -6.07
CA LYS A 71 10.60 18.24 -6.74
C LYS A 71 10.67 18.15 -8.26
N LYS A 72 11.54 17.30 -8.79
CA LYS A 72 11.67 17.05 -10.24
C LYS A 72 10.35 16.57 -10.85
N HIS A 73 9.58 15.78 -10.09
CA HIS A 73 8.30 15.20 -10.53
C HIS A 73 7.06 16.01 -10.09
N GLY A 74 7.26 17.26 -9.65
CA GLY A 74 6.18 18.23 -9.44
C GLY A 74 5.61 18.29 -8.03
N PHE A 75 6.23 17.64 -7.06
CA PHE A 75 5.89 17.74 -5.64
C PHE A 75 6.65 18.88 -4.97
N ALA A 76 6.06 19.51 -3.98
CA ALA A 76 6.73 20.55 -3.20
C ALA A 76 7.84 19.97 -2.30
N SER A 77 7.67 18.73 -1.83
CA SER A 77 8.59 18.02 -0.95
C SER A 77 8.45 16.50 -1.10
N PHE A 78 9.41 15.76 -0.53
CA PHE A 78 9.29 14.31 -0.41
C PHE A 78 8.12 13.90 0.52
N GLU A 79 7.81 14.69 1.54
CA GLU A 79 6.65 14.45 2.41
C GLU A 79 5.34 14.49 1.60
N GLU A 80 5.17 15.45 0.69
CA GLU A 80 3.98 15.49 -0.19
C GLU A 80 3.91 14.25 -1.09
N TYR A 81 5.04 13.84 -1.66
CA TYR A 81 5.10 12.61 -2.45
C TYR A 81 4.69 11.39 -1.62
N ASP A 82 5.18 11.28 -0.39
CA ASP A 82 4.88 10.17 0.52
C ASP A 82 3.39 10.14 0.91
N ASP A 83 2.82 11.30 1.25
CA ASP A 83 1.37 11.44 1.49
C ASP A 83 0.55 10.97 0.28
N VAL A 84 0.94 11.37 -0.94
CA VAL A 84 0.27 10.95 -2.18
C VAL A 84 0.42 9.45 -2.40
N ALA A 85 1.63 8.91 -2.25
CA ALA A 85 1.92 7.49 -2.41
C ALA A 85 1.10 6.63 -1.43
N ALA A 86 1.01 7.06 -0.16
CA ALA A 86 0.23 6.37 0.87
C ALA A 86 -1.27 6.34 0.53
N ASN A 87 -1.83 7.45 0.03
CA ASN A 87 -3.24 7.52 -0.36
C ASN A 87 -3.53 6.68 -1.62
N ILE A 88 -2.64 6.68 -2.61
CA ILE A 88 -2.75 5.80 -3.78
C ILE A 88 -2.72 4.34 -3.35
N SER A 89 -1.75 3.96 -2.51
CA SER A 89 -1.59 2.58 -2.02
C SER A 89 -2.79 2.10 -1.23
N MET A 90 -3.37 2.96 -0.37
CA MET A 90 -4.59 2.66 0.38
C MET A 90 -5.76 2.31 -0.54
N VAL A 91 -5.97 3.08 -1.60
CA VAL A 91 -7.05 2.83 -2.56
C VAL A 91 -6.75 1.60 -3.41
N MET A 92 -5.50 1.46 -3.92
CA MET A 92 -5.09 0.30 -4.72
C MET A 92 -5.30 -1.01 -3.98
N ALA A 93 -5.00 -1.05 -2.68
CA ALA A 93 -5.19 -2.24 -1.85
C ALA A 93 -6.66 -2.69 -1.74
N GLY A 94 -7.61 -1.78 -1.93
CA GLY A 94 -9.04 -2.08 -1.93
C GLY A 94 -9.61 -2.45 -3.30
N ILE A 95 -8.86 -2.27 -4.39
CA ILE A 95 -9.33 -2.55 -5.76
C ILE A 95 -8.97 -3.98 -6.16
N ASP A 96 -9.99 -4.76 -6.48
CA ASP A 96 -9.79 -6.09 -7.08
C ASP A 96 -9.16 -5.97 -8.48
N PRO A 97 -8.02 -6.64 -8.75
CA PRO A 97 -7.28 -6.44 -9.99
C PRO A 97 -8.02 -6.93 -11.24
N GLN A 98 -8.98 -7.83 -11.10
CA GLN A 98 -9.73 -8.39 -12.24
C GLN A 98 -11.01 -7.60 -12.50
N SER A 99 -11.83 -7.42 -11.47
CA SER A 99 -13.13 -6.76 -11.59
C SER A 99 -13.06 -5.24 -11.51
N LYS A 100 -11.94 -4.68 -11.00
CA LYS A 100 -11.75 -3.25 -10.70
C LYS A 100 -12.79 -2.71 -9.70
N VAL A 101 -13.41 -3.60 -8.93
CA VAL A 101 -14.32 -3.23 -7.87
C VAL A 101 -13.54 -2.85 -6.62
N PHE A 102 -13.85 -1.71 -6.05
CA PHE A 102 -13.28 -1.28 -4.78
C PHE A 102 -14.07 -1.85 -3.60
N THR A 103 -13.36 -2.34 -2.61
CA THR A 103 -13.92 -2.79 -1.33
C THR A 103 -13.23 -2.04 -0.20
N GLU A 104 -14.02 -1.46 0.70
CA GLU A 104 -13.50 -0.78 1.89
C GLU A 104 -12.61 -1.72 2.73
N PRO A 105 -11.48 -1.24 3.28
CA PRO A 105 -10.53 -2.09 4.00
C PRO A 105 -11.17 -2.92 5.12
N LYS A 106 -12.05 -2.32 5.92
CA LYS A 106 -12.76 -3.05 6.98
C LYS A 106 -13.62 -4.18 6.45
N VAL A 107 -14.31 -3.94 5.34
CA VAL A 107 -15.19 -4.95 4.71
C VAL A 107 -14.36 -6.10 4.14
N ALA A 108 -13.24 -5.78 3.50
CA ALA A 108 -12.31 -6.78 2.98
C ALA A 108 -11.74 -7.68 4.09
N ILE A 109 -11.26 -7.07 5.19
CA ILE A 109 -10.72 -7.80 6.35
C ILE A 109 -11.81 -8.66 7.02
N GLN A 110 -13.02 -8.15 7.18
CA GLN A 110 -14.13 -8.94 7.73
C GLN A 110 -14.45 -10.16 6.88
N LYS A 111 -14.43 -10.01 5.57
CA LYS A 111 -14.64 -11.14 4.65
C LYS A 111 -13.52 -12.17 4.77
N GLU A 112 -12.27 -11.74 4.85
CA GLU A 112 -11.12 -12.62 5.04
C GLU A 112 -11.19 -13.38 6.39
N ILE A 113 -11.60 -12.70 7.47
CA ILE A 113 -11.84 -13.33 8.77
C ILE A 113 -12.87 -14.46 8.65
N GLU A 114 -13.98 -14.24 7.94
CA GLU A 114 -14.99 -15.27 7.73
C GLU A 114 -14.49 -16.43 6.85
N GLU A 115 -13.71 -16.15 5.83
CA GLU A 115 -13.06 -17.16 4.98
C GLU A 115 -12.11 -18.03 5.80
N VAL A 116 -11.20 -17.42 6.58
CA VAL A 116 -10.26 -18.14 7.47
C VAL A 116 -10.99 -18.98 8.51
N LYS A 117 -12.05 -18.47 9.14
CA LYS A 117 -12.85 -19.24 10.11
C LYS A 117 -13.45 -20.50 9.49
N ASN A 118 -13.95 -20.39 8.26
CA ASN A 118 -14.67 -21.47 7.58
C ASN A 118 -13.75 -22.45 6.86
N ASP A 119 -12.48 -22.08 6.62
CA ASP A 119 -11.51 -22.95 5.94
C ASP A 119 -11.07 -24.08 6.88
N LYS A 120 -11.45 -25.31 6.53
CA LYS A 120 -11.11 -26.52 7.29
C LYS A 120 -9.72 -27.07 6.94
N SER A 121 -9.06 -26.53 5.93
CA SER A 121 -7.73 -26.96 5.50
C SER A 121 -6.60 -26.31 6.31
N ILE A 122 -6.88 -25.20 7.00
CA ILE A 122 -5.92 -24.46 7.82
C ILE A 122 -5.79 -25.14 9.19
N PRO A 123 -4.57 -25.50 9.64
CA PRO A 123 -4.33 -26.03 10.98
C PRO A 123 -4.79 -25.03 12.08
N GLU A 124 -5.40 -25.52 13.15
CA GLU A 124 -5.97 -24.67 14.20
C GLU A 124 -5.00 -23.64 14.80
N LYS A 125 -3.72 -23.99 14.92
CA LYS A 125 -2.70 -23.08 15.44
C LYS A 125 -2.45 -21.91 14.48
N GLU A 126 -2.36 -22.20 13.18
CA GLU A 126 -2.16 -21.19 12.12
C GLU A 126 -3.42 -20.33 11.97
N LYS A 127 -4.59 -20.96 11.98
CA LYS A 127 -5.88 -20.26 11.93
C LYS A 127 -6.01 -19.25 13.07
N LYS A 128 -5.66 -19.62 14.29
CA LYS A 128 -5.69 -18.71 15.43
C LYS A 128 -4.76 -17.51 15.22
N GLN A 129 -3.53 -17.75 14.76
CA GLN A 129 -2.58 -16.68 14.49
C GLN A 129 -3.11 -15.72 13.41
N MET A 130 -3.61 -16.25 12.29
CA MET A 130 -4.19 -15.44 11.22
C MET A 130 -5.39 -14.62 11.72
N LEU A 131 -6.26 -15.19 12.52
CA LEU A 131 -7.42 -14.47 13.07
C LEU A 131 -7.01 -13.38 14.07
N ASP A 132 -5.96 -13.61 14.86
CA ASP A 132 -5.42 -12.60 15.78
C ASP A 132 -4.82 -11.43 14.96
N GLU A 133 -4.03 -11.71 13.92
CA GLU A 133 -3.45 -10.71 13.02
C GLU A 133 -4.53 -9.90 12.26
N LEU A 134 -5.53 -10.58 11.69
CA LEU A 134 -6.66 -9.93 11.02
C LEU A 134 -7.50 -9.10 12.00
N GLY A 135 -7.64 -9.55 13.26
CA GLY A 135 -8.33 -8.81 14.30
C GLY A 135 -7.64 -7.48 14.64
N GLU A 136 -6.31 -7.46 14.71
CA GLU A 136 -5.54 -6.24 14.90
C GLU A 136 -5.60 -5.33 13.65
N ALA A 137 -5.50 -5.90 12.45
CA ALA A 137 -5.67 -5.18 11.20
C ALA A 137 -7.06 -4.51 11.11
N LEU A 138 -8.12 -5.20 11.53
CA LEU A 138 -9.48 -4.66 11.55
C LEU A 138 -9.64 -3.46 12.49
N LYS A 139 -8.95 -3.48 13.64
CA LYS A 139 -8.96 -2.36 14.60
C LYS A 139 -8.27 -1.12 14.03
N SER A 140 -7.18 -1.31 13.31
CA SER A 140 -6.38 -0.23 12.71
C SER A 140 -6.88 0.23 11.36
N ALA A 141 -7.72 -0.54 10.69
CA ALA A 141 -8.23 -0.22 9.36
C ALA A 141 -9.05 1.07 9.35
N GLN A 142 -8.71 1.95 8.44
CA GLN A 142 -9.42 3.22 8.22
C GLN A 142 -10.25 3.16 6.94
N PRO A 143 -11.46 3.75 6.94
CA PRO A 143 -12.21 3.94 5.71
C PRO A 143 -11.51 4.98 4.83
N VAL A 144 -11.76 4.95 3.53
CA VAL A 144 -11.30 6.01 2.62
C VAL A 144 -12.10 7.28 2.88
N ALA A 145 -11.45 8.32 3.42
CA ALA A 145 -12.10 9.58 3.78
C ALA A 145 -12.48 10.43 2.56
N ASN A 146 -11.79 10.26 1.43
CA ASN A 146 -12.02 10.98 0.18
C ASN A 146 -12.49 10.00 -0.90
N PRO A 147 -13.81 9.73 -1.03
CA PRO A 147 -14.33 8.75 -2.00
C PRO A 147 -13.96 9.04 -3.46
N GLU A 148 -13.77 10.32 -3.80
CA GLU A 148 -13.30 10.74 -5.13
C GLU A 148 -11.92 10.19 -5.49
N ASN A 149 -11.07 9.89 -4.50
CA ASN A 149 -9.78 9.26 -4.74
C ASN A 149 -9.94 7.86 -5.35
N ILE A 150 -11.01 7.15 -5.01
CA ILE A 150 -11.30 5.81 -5.53
C ILE A 150 -11.46 5.86 -7.05
N GLU A 151 -12.32 6.75 -7.54
CA GLU A 151 -12.56 6.87 -8.98
C GLU A 151 -11.32 7.42 -9.71
N LEU A 152 -10.58 8.33 -9.07
CA LEU A 152 -9.36 8.88 -9.64
C LEU A 152 -8.26 7.81 -9.76
N VAL A 153 -8.03 7.01 -8.72
CA VAL A 153 -7.05 5.91 -8.76
C VAL A 153 -7.48 4.83 -9.75
N LYS A 154 -8.77 4.48 -9.83
CA LYS A 154 -9.30 3.56 -10.85
C LYS A 154 -9.02 4.03 -12.28
N LYS A 155 -9.18 5.33 -12.54
CA LYS A 155 -8.86 5.95 -13.84
C LYS A 155 -7.40 5.70 -14.25
N TYR A 156 -6.48 5.71 -13.30
CA TYR A 156 -5.05 5.52 -13.53
C TYR A 156 -4.56 4.10 -13.19
N TYR A 157 -5.45 3.19 -12.82
CA TYR A 157 -5.11 1.88 -12.26
C TYR A 157 -4.02 1.15 -13.05
N GLU A 158 -4.21 0.96 -14.35
CA GLU A 158 -3.28 0.20 -15.19
C GLU A 158 -1.88 0.84 -15.25
N LYS A 159 -1.81 2.19 -15.21
CA LYS A 159 -0.55 2.92 -15.22
C LYS A 159 0.16 2.82 -13.87
N ILE A 160 -0.61 2.86 -12.77
CA ILE A 160 -0.09 2.71 -11.41
C ILE A 160 0.42 1.28 -11.23
N ASP A 161 -0.38 0.29 -11.58
CA ASP A 161 -0.04 -1.13 -11.47
C ASP A 161 1.25 -1.46 -12.26
N ALA A 162 1.36 -0.95 -13.47
CA ALA A 162 2.53 -1.16 -14.32
C ALA A 162 3.86 -0.61 -13.76
N VAL A 163 3.81 0.41 -12.89
CA VAL A 163 5.03 0.99 -12.29
C VAL A 163 5.32 0.46 -10.89
N LEU A 164 4.39 -0.30 -10.31
CA LEU A 164 4.55 -0.95 -9.00
C LEU A 164 5.00 -2.42 -9.10
N GLN A 165 4.96 -3.00 -10.31
CA GLN A 165 5.47 -4.36 -10.60
C GLN A 165 6.96 -4.32 -10.87
#